data_49d96f99dcb3c5a9fe13e12e9242a965
#
_entry.id   49d96f99dcb3c5a9fe13e12e9242a965
#
_cell.length_a   1.000
_cell.length_b   1.000
_cell.length_c   1.000
_cell.angle_alpha   90.00
_cell.angle_beta   90.00
_cell.angle_gamma   90.00
#
_symmetry.space_group_name_H-M   'P 1'
#
loop_
_entity.id
_entity.type
_entity.pdbx_description
1 polymer ?
#
loop_
_entity_poly.entity_id
_entity_poly.type
_entity_poly.pdbx_seq_one_letter_code
_entity_poly.pdbx_strand_id
1 'polypeptide(L)'
;LHYYQSGGRLRRPAHVPLDVFLDEVAFYELGADALAKLREDEGFAAEPERQLPRRPFARQLWLLFEFPESSAAARVVAVVSVLVILVSIVVFCLETLPDFRDERDGSPGAAPGPLLPVRSNGSQPVPPPPPRTPFDDPFFLVETLCICWFSFEFLVRLGASPSKADFFKNVMNLIDFVAILPYFVALGTELARQRGVGQPAMSLAILRVIRLVRVFRIFKLSRHSKGLQILGQTLRASMRELGLLIFFLFIGVVLFSSAVYFAEVDGPPDSGFTSIPASFWWAVVTMTTVGYGDMAPATMGGKIVGSLCAIAGVLTISLPVPVIVSNFSYFYHRETEGEDMGRYRHVATQPCCPPEAPEGKANGLVGGSGKHLVTEV
;
A
#
# COMPACT_ATOMS: atom_id res chain seq x y z
N LEU A 1 -43.70 -6.61 8.42
CA LEU A 1 -44.33 -7.81 7.90
C LEU A 1 -43.32 -8.75 7.24
N HIS A 2 -42.50 -8.29 6.30
CA HIS A 2 -41.49 -9.11 5.63
C HIS A 2 -40.49 -9.78 6.57
N TYR A 3 -40.06 -9.09 7.63
CA TYR A 3 -39.17 -9.62 8.65
C TYR A 3 -39.71 -10.84 9.36
N TYR A 4 -40.99 -10.79 9.75
CA TYR A 4 -41.64 -11.91 10.42
C TYR A 4 -42.00 -13.06 9.44
N GLN A 5 -42.29 -12.74 8.19
CA GLN A 5 -42.57 -13.73 7.15
C GLN A 5 -41.33 -14.46 6.67
N SER A 6 -40.18 -13.81 6.69
CA SER A 6 -38.88 -14.36 6.25
C SER A 6 -38.13 -15.11 7.35
N GLY A 7 -38.73 -15.32 8.52
CA GLY A 7 -38.07 -15.98 9.64
C GLY A 7 -36.94 -15.15 10.28
N GLY A 8 -37.09 -13.82 10.31
CA GLY A 8 -36.14 -12.92 10.94
C GLY A 8 -34.97 -12.48 10.03
N ARG A 9 -35.14 -12.56 8.71
CA ARG A 9 -34.16 -12.03 7.75
C ARG A 9 -34.61 -10.68 7.23
N LEU A 10 -33.74 -9.67 7.38
CA LEU A 10 -33.91 -8.35 6.79
C LEU A 10 -33.09 -8.31 5.47
N ARG A 11 -33.73 -7.88 4.40
CA ARG A 11 -33.06 -7.63 3.12
C ARG A 11 -33.35 -6.22 2.67
N ARG A 12 -32.32 -5.41 2.50
CA ARG A 12 -32.45 -4.06 1.97
C ARG A 12 -32.75 -4.10 0.46
N PRO A 13 -33.76 -3.37 -0.03
CA PRO A 13 -33.95 -3.17 -1.46
C PRO A 13 -32.77 -2.40 -2.05
N ALA A 14 -32.30 -2.79 -3.24
CA ALA A 14 -31.07 -2.22 -3.84
C ALA A 14 -31.12 -0.69 -4.09
N HIS A 15 -32.32 -0.11 -4.16
CA HIS A 15 -32.56 1.31 -4.42
C HIS A 15 -32.81 2.16 -3.16
N VAL A 16 -32.78 1.55 -1.96
CA VAL A 16 -32.96 2.26 -0.70
C VAL A 16 -31.59 2.46 -0.06
N PRO A 17 -31.19 3.71 0.27
CA PRO A 17 -30.00 4.00 1.02
C PRO A 17 -29.97 3.28 2.37
N LEU A 18 -28.79 2.90 2.84
CA LEU A 18 -28.66 2.10 4.07
C LEU A 18 -29.10 2.86 5.31
N ASP A 19 -28.80 4.15 5.38
CA ASP A 19 -29.20 5.05 6.47
C ASP A 19 -30.71 5.10 6.64
N VAL A 20 -31.46 5.34 5.55
CA VAL A 20 -32.92 5.36 5.55
C VAL A 20 -33.50 4.01 5.96
N PHE A 21 -32.89 2.91 5.50
CA PHE A 21 -33.33 1.57 5.88
C PHE A 21 -33.08 1.23 7.34
N LEU A 22 -31.94 1.70 7.91
CA LEU A 22 -31.63 1.54 9.32
C LEU A 22 -32.54 2.36 10.23
N ASP A 23 -32.92 3.56 9.80
CA ASP A 23 -33.90 4.40 10.51
C ASP A 23 -35.27 3.74 10.56
N GLU A 24 -35.72 3.11 9.47
CA GLU A 24 -36.96 2.31 9.49
C GLU A 24 -36.85 1.08 10.40
N VAL A 25 -35.74 0.36 10.38
CA VAL A 25 -35.51 -0.79 11.26
C VAL A 25 -35.52 -0.37 12.72
N ALA A 26 -34.94 0.80 13.03
CA ALA A 26 -34.98 1.39 14.38
C ALA A 26 -36.41 1.81 14.77
N PHE A 27 -37.15 2.41 13.84
CA PHE A 27 -38.54 2.81 14.06
C PHE A 27 -39.46 1.63 14.41
N TYR A 28 -39.26 0.48 13.76
CA TYR A 28 -40.03 -0.74 14.04
C TYR A 28 -39.53 -1.54 15.23
N GLU A 29 -38.51 -1.07 15.96
CA GLU A 29 -37.94 -1.69 17.18
C GLU A 29 -37.63 -3.20 16.99
N LEU A 30 -37.09 -3.60 15.84
CA LEU A 30 -36.84 -5.01 15.51
C LEU A 30 -35.74 -5.68 16.36
N GLY A 31 -35.07 -4.92 17.20
CA GLY A 31 -34.07 -5.39 18.14
C GLY A 31 -32.63 -5.39 17.61
N ALA A 32 -31.67 -5.43 18.52
CA ALA A 32 -30.24 -5.38 18.22
C ALA A 32 -29.75 -6.60 17.39
N ASP A 33 -30.37 -7.76 17.60
CA ASP A 33 -30.02 -8.99 16.89
C ASP A 33 -30.40 -8.93 15.38
N ALA A 34 -31.52 -8.28 15.06
CA ALA A 34 -31.94 -8.06 13.69
C ALA A 34 -30.99 -7.10 12.95
N LEU A 35 -30.57 -6.04 13.62
CA LEU A 35 -29.57 -5.09 13.14
C LEU A 35 -28.20 -5.74 12.94
N ALA A 36 -27.77 -6.59 13.87
CA ALA A 36 -26.50 -7.30 13.78
C ALA A 36 -26.48 -8.25 12.57
N LYS A 37 -27.57 -9.01 12.37
CA LYS A 37 -27.72 -9.89 11.20
C LYS A 37 -27.80 -9.13 9.88
N LEU A 38 -28.53 -8.00 9.85
CA LEU A 38 -28.56 -7.15 8.65
C LEU A 38 -27.17 -6.64 8.28
N ARG A 39 -26.42 -6.18 9.27
CA ARG A 39 -25.04 -5.72 9.05
C ARG A 39 -24.14 -6.85 8.55
N GLU A 40 -24.30 -8.04 9.07
CA GLU A 40 -23.57 -9.24 8.61
C GLU A 40 -23.96 -9.61 7.18
N ASP A 41 -25.26 -9.61 6.85
CA ASP A 41 -25.77 -9.92 5.50
C ASP A 41 -25.38 -8.86 4.46
N GLU A 42 -25.30 -7.58 4.84
CA GLU A 42 -24.77 -6.46 4.02
C GLU A 42 -23.23 -6.44 3.96
N GLY A 43 -22.56 -7.40 4.62
CA GLY A 43 -21.09 -7.51 4.62
C GLY A 43 -20.38 -6.57 5.60
N PHE A 44 -21.12 -5.88 6.48
CA PHE A 44 -20.52 -5.18 7.61
C PHE A 44 -20.16 -6.23 8.67
N ALA A 45 -18.98 -6.83 8.56
CA ALA A 45 -18.44 -7.59 9.66
C ALA A 45 -18.41 -6.68 10.90
N ALA A 46 -18.92 -7.17 12.03
CA ALA A 46 -18.75 -6.47 13.31
C ALA A 46 -17.25 -6.14 13.42
N GLU A 47 -16.91 -4.85 13.54
CA GLU A 47 -15.52 -4.48 13.77
C GLU A 47 -15.05 -5.29 14.99
N PRO A 48 -13.97 -6.10 14.85
CA PRO A 48 -13.46 -6.85 15.98
C PRO A 48 -13.21 -5.84 17.12
N GLU A 49 -13.77 -6.10 18.29
CA GLU A 49 -13.62 -5.22 19.45
C GLU A 49 -12.16 -4.78 19.54
N ARG A 50 -11.93 -3.48 19.45
CA ARG A 50 -10.57 -2.91 19.45
C ARG A 50 -9.93 -3.27 20.79
N GLN A 51 -9.04 -4.24 20.79
CA GLN A 51 -8.29 -4.63 21.95
C GLN A 51 -7.38 -3.48 22.37
N LEU A 52 -7.81 -2.70 23.35
CA LEU A 52 -7.03 -1.60 23.90
C LEU A 52 -6.12 -2.11 25.03
N PRO A 53 -4.90 -1.58 25.13
CA PRO A 53 -3.98 -1.90 26.22
C PRO A 53 -4.62 -1.61 27.59
N ARG A 54 -4.40 -2.49 28.57
CA ARG A 54 -4.96 -2.35 29.93
C ARG A 54 -4.33 -1.21 30.72
N ARG A 55 -3.06 -0.85 30.43
CA ARG A 55 -2.34 0.23 31.13
C ARG A 55 -2.72 1.57 30.53
N PRO A 56 -3.09 2.60 31.32
CA PRO A 56 -3.56 3.90 30.81
C PRO A 56 -2.50 4.60 29.95
N PHE A 57 -1.24 4.57 30.36
CA PHE A 57 -0.13 5.15 29.59
C PHE A 57 0.08 4.43 28.24
N ALA A 58 0.10 3.10 28.23
CA ALA A 58 0.22 2.33 26.99
C ALA A 58 -0.98 2.56 26.07
N ARG A 59 -2.19 2.75 26.63
CA ARG A 59 -3.39 3.10 25.87
C ARG A 59 -3.27 4.47 25.20
N GLN A 60 -2.77 5.48 25.90
CA GLN A 60 -2.54 6.81 25.31
C GLN A 60 -1.51 6.78 24.20
N LEU A 61 -0.38 6.07 24.40
CA LEU A 61 0.63 5.89 23.36
C LEU A 61 0.10 5.12 22.14
N TRP A 62 -0.68 4.07 22.39
CA TRP A 62 -1.29 3.29 21.32
C TRP A 62 -2.24 4.14 20.49
N LEU A 63 -3.11 4.93 21.12
CA LEU A 63 -4.03 5.85 20.44
C LEU A 63 -3.28 6.92 19.66
N LEU A 64 -2.18 7.45 20.20
CA LEU A 64 -1.37 8.50 19.57
C LEU A 64 -0.72 8.06 18.25
N PHE A 65 -0.23 6.82 18.19
CA PHE A 65 0.53 6.32 17.04
C PHE A 65 -0.31 5.46 16.07
N GLU A 66 -1.37 4.80 16.52
CA GLU A 66 -2.19 3.91 15.69
C GLU A 66 -3.44 4.61 15.13
N PHE A 67 -4.00 5.58 15.86
CA PHE A 67 -5.25 6.23 15.49
C PHE A 67 -5.07 7.74 15.34
N PRO A 68 -4.75 8.24 14.12
CA PRO A 68 -4.52 9.67 13.86
C PRO A 68 -5.74 10.54 14.13
N GLU A 69 -6.94 9.95 14.15
CA GLU A 69 -8.21 10.65 14.41
C GLU A 69 -8.50 10.85 15.91
N SER A 70 -7.74 10.19 16.79
CA SER A 70 -7.99 10.20 18.23
C SER A 70 -7.73 11.56 18.90
N SER A 71 -6.77 12.34 18.38
CA SER A 71 -6.38 13.64 18.92
C SER A 71 -5.65 14.52 17.93
N ALA A 72 -5.58 15.83 18.18
CA ALA A 72 -4.79 16.76 17.37
C ALA A 72 -3.29 16.37 17.36
N ALA A 73 -2.75 15.92 18.51
CA ALA A 73 -1.38 15.44 18.61
C ALA A 73 -1.14 14.18 17.74
N ALA A 74 -2.09 13.24 17.69
CA ALA A 74 -1.99 12.05 16.86
C ALA A 74 -1.93 12.41 15.36
N ARG A 75 -2.72 13.40 14.93
CA ARG A 75 -2.67 13.93 13.54
C ARG A 75 -1.31 14.52 13.21
N VAL A 76 -0.72 15.31 14.12
CA VAL A 76 0.62 15.89 13.92
C VAL A 76 1.66 14.78 13.79
N VAL A 77 1.65 13.77 14.67
CA VAL A 77 2.55 12.61 14.57
C VAL A 77 2.40 11.88 13.24
N ALA A 78 1.17 11.64 12.79
CA ALA A 78 0.91 11.01 11.50
C ALA A 78 1.45 11.83 10.32
N VAL A 79 1.25 13.16 10.31
CA VAL A 79 1.80 14.06 9.28
C VAL A 79 3.33 14.03 9.29
N VAL A 80 3.95 14.10 10.47
CA VAL A 80 5.42 14.01 10.60
C VAL A 80 5.91 12.66 10.06
N SER A 81 5.27 11.55 10.40
CA SER A 81 5.64 10.23 9.88
C SER A 81 5.55 10.17 8.35
N VAL A 82 4.49 10.73 7.75
CA VAL A 82 4.35 10.81 6.28
C VAL A 82 5.49 11.63 5.67
N LEU A 83 5.80 12.80 6.24
CA LEU A 83 6.89 13.64 5.75
C LEU A 83 8.25 12.92 5.83
N VAL A 84 8.54 12.24 6.93
CA VAL A 84 9.77 11.46 7.08
C VAL A 84 9.84 10.32 6.06
N ILE A 85 8.71 9.64 5.78
CA ILE A 85 8.66 8.60 4.74
C ILE A 85 8.98 9.22 3.37
N LEU A 86 8.35 10.34 3.02
CA LEU A 86 8.58 11.01 1.73
C LEU A 86 10.04 11.47 1.59
N VAL A 87 10.61 12.11 2.62
CA VAL A 87 12.02 12.52 2.64
C VAL A 87 12.92 11.31 2.44
N SER A 88 12.67 10.20 3.15
CA SER A 88 13.44 8.97 3.02
C SER A 88 13.39 8.38 1.60
N ILE A 89 12.23 8.45 0.92
CA ILE A 89 12.09 7.99 -0.48
C ILE A 89 12.85 8.91 -1.43
N VAL A 90 12.71 10.23 -1.26
CA VAL A 90 13.42 11.22 -2.10
C VAL A 90 14.93 11.07 -1.96
N VAL A 91 15.44 10.95 -0.74
CA VAL A 91 16.87 10.73 -0.46
C VAL A 91 17.35 9.44 -1.12
N PHE A 92 16.58 8.35 -1.01
CA PHE A 92 16.90 7.09 -1.68
C PHE A 92 16.98 7.23 -3.21
N CYS A 93 16.09 8.01 -3.83
CA CYS A 93 16.14 8.29 -5.26
C CYS A 93 17.35 9.16 -5.63
N LEU A 94 17.63 10.21 -4.86
CA LEU A 94 18.77 11.10 -5.09
C LEU A 94 20.11 10.39 -4.95
N GLU A 95 20.23 9.45 -4.01
CA GLU A 95 21.44 8.63 -3.81
C GLU A 95 21.83 7.82 -5.09
N THR A 96 20.88 7.55 -5.97
CA THR A 96 21.13 6.78 -7.21
C THR A 96 21.55 7.64 -8.41
N LEU A 97 21.46 8.98 -8.30
CA LEU A 97 21.86 9.87 -9.39
C LEU A 97 23.40 9.81 -9.63
N PRO A 98 23.84 9.83 -10.90
CA PRO A 98 25.27 9.74 -11.22
C PRO A 98 26.07 10.86 -10.61
N ASP A 99 25.55 12.10 -10.58
CA ASP A 99 26.26 13.28 -10.06
C ASP A 99 26.67 13.12 -8.57
N PHE A 100 25.77 12.55 -7.75
CA PHE A 100 26.04 12.30 -6.33
C PHE A 100 26.83 11.00 -6.09
N ARG A 101 26.81 10.10 -7.06
CA ARG A 101 27.56 8.84 -6.98
C ARG A 101 29.04 9.03 -7.27
N ASP A 102 29.40 9.90 -8.24
CA ASP A 102 30.78 10.18 -8.60
C ASP A 102 31.54 10.90 -7.48
N GLU A 103 30.86 11.77 -6.72
CA GLU A 103 31.44 12.36 -5.51
C GLU A 103 31.75 11.34 -4.42
N ARG A 104 31.00 10.25 -4.36
CA ARG A 104 31.14 9.19 -3.34
C ARG A 104 32.26 8.22 -3.65
N ASP A 105 32.44 7.87 -4.94
CA ASP A 105 33.44 6.90 -5.37
C ASP A 105 34.85 7.52 -5.49
N GLY A 106 34.99 8.85 -5.28
CA GLY A 106 36.29 9.55 -5.16
C GLY A 106 37.21 9.40 -6.38
N SER A 107 36.65 9.11 -7.54
CA SER A 107 37.38 9.03 -8.79
C SER A 107 37.30 10.38 -9.51
N PRO A 108 38.35 11.17 -9.55
CA PRO A 108 38.41 12.30 -10.47
C PRO A 108 38.29 11.72 -11.88
N GLY A 109 37.28 12.18 -12.63
CA GLY A 109 36.86 11.71 -13.94
C GLY A 109 37.99 11.25 -14.82
N ALA A 110 38.20 9.96 -14.90
CA ALA A 110 38.91 9.34 -16.00
C ALA A 110 37.90 9.14 -17.13
N ALA A 111 37.62 10.20 -17.88
CA ALA A 111 37.21 10.03 -19.27
C ALA A 111 38.28 9.17 -19.96
N PRO A 112 37.94 8.13 -20.71
CA PRO A 112 38.89 7.42 -21.55
C PRO A 112 39.25 8.34 -22.76
N GLY A 113 40.16 9.26 -22.53
CA GLY A 113 40.84 9.99 -23.59
C GLY A 113 41.97 9.14 -24.14
N PRO A 114 42.29 9.24 -25.45
CA PRO A 114 43.31 8.43 -26.09
C PRO A 114 44.67 8.69 -25.46
N LEU A 115 45.38 7.60 -25.18
CA LEU A 115 46.73 7.55 -24.64
C LEU A 115 47.69 8.40 -25.44
N LEU A 116 48.04 9.60 -24.99
CA LEU A 116 49.24 10.31 -25.38
C LEU A 116 50.27 10.18 -24.25
N PRO A 117 51.52 9.85 -24.51
CA PRO A 117 52.55 9.68 -23.49
C PRO A 117 52.93 11.06 -22.92
N VAL A 118 52.43 11.38 -21.74
CA VAL A 118 52.92 12.56 -21.00
C VAL A 118 54.20 12.19 -20.25
N ARG A 119 55.27 12.79 -20.71
CA ARG A 119 56.60 12.81 -20.15
C ARG A 119 56.57 13.30 -18.71
N SER A 120 56.98 12.43 -17.79
CA SER A 120 57.05 12.69 -16.34
C SER A 120 58.04 13.84 -16.01
N ASN A 121 57.57 14.88 -15.42
CA ASN A 121 58.38 15.77 -14.64
C ASN A 121 57.87 15.69 -13.19
N GLY A 122 58.77 15.26 -12.26
CA GLY A 122 58.67 15.01 -10.86
C GLY A 122 57.58 15.76 -10.06
N SER A 123 56.37 15.22 -10.08
CA SER A 123 55.33 15.59 -9.12
C SER A 123 55.29 14.53 -8.02
N GLN A 124 55.47 14.97 -6.77
CA GLN A 124 55.33 14.13 -5.60
C GLN A 124 54.00 13.40 -5.65
N PRO A 125 53.94 12.11 -5.24
CA PRO A 125 52.66 11.40 -5.14
C PRO A 125 51.76 12.16 -4.18
N VAL A 126 50.61 12.65 -4.71
CA VAL A 126 49.54 13.24 -3.89
C VAL A 126 49.12 12.16 -2.90
N PRO A 127 49.21 12.39 -1.59
CA PRO A 127 48.76 11.38 -0.62
C PRO A 127 47.31 11.03 -0.91
N PRO A 128 46.95 9.74 -0.84
CA PRO A 128 45.56 9.33 -1.03
C PRO A 128 44.67 10.11 -0.06
N PRO A 129 43.51 10.61 -0.51
CA PRO A 129 42.62 11.34 0.39
C PRO A 129 42.28 10.47 1.58
N PRO A 130 42.15 11.06 2.79
CA PRO A 130 41.87 10.33 4.00
C PRO A 130 40.57 9.52 3.81
N PRO A 131 40.49 8.31 4.36
CA PRO A 131 39.29 7.50 4.26
C PRO A 131 38.12 8.30 4.83
N ARG A 132 37.15 8.67 3.95
CA ARG A 132 35.94 9.39 4.36
C ARG A 132 35.16 8.48 5.30
N THR A 133 34.80 8.98 6.45
CA THR A 133 33.92 8.26 7.36
C THR A 133 32.48 8.27 6.78
N PRO A 134 31.68 7.21 6.96
CA PRO A 134 30.29 7.18 6.49
C PRO A 134 29.47 8.37 6.99
N PHE A 135 29.89 9.01 8.08
CA PHE A 135 29.22 10.15 8.70
C PHE A 135 29.43 11.48 7.97
N ASP A 136 30.38 11.55 7.04
CA ASP A 136 30.63 12.76 6.25
C ASP A 136 29.64 12.89 5.08
N ASP A 137 28.91 11.82 4.74
CA ASP A 137 27.90 11.83 3.68
C ASP A 137 26.58 12.40 4.19
N PRO A 138 26.06 13.51 3.62
CA PRO A 138 24.81 14.12 4.05
C PRO A 138 23.60 13.17 3.86
N PHE A 139 23.63 12.34 2.81
CA PHE A 139 22.58 11.35 2.55
C PHE A 139 22.53 10.28 3.64
N PHE A 140 23.68 9.83 4.12
CA PHE A 140 23.75 8.86 5.22
C PHE A 140 23.19 9.45 6.52
N LEU A 141 23.46 10.73 6.81
CA LEU A 141 22.92 11.39 8.00
C LEU A 141 21.40 11.51 7.95
N VAL A 142 20.85 11.94 6.81
CA VAL A 142 19.40 12.07 6.65
C VAL A 142 18.74 10.68 6.72
N GLU A 143 19.33 9.67 6.06
CA GLU A 143 18.82 8.29 6.15
C GLU A 143 18.82 7.78 7.60
N THR A 144 19.92 7.99 8.33
CA THR A 144 20.02 7.61 9.74
C THR A 144 18.95 8.27 10.59
N LEU A 145 18.69 9.56 10.38
CA LEU A 145 17.64 10.29 11.09
C LEU A 145 16.26 9.71 10.82
N CYS A 146 15.96 9.41 9.54
CA CYS A 146 14.70 8.78 9.16
C CYS A 146 14.54 7.40 9.81
N ILE A 147 15.59 6.58 9.81
CA ILE A 147 15.55 5.24 10.43
C ILE A 147 15.42 5.32 11.94
N CYS A 148 16.06 6.28 12.60
CA CYS A 148 15.86 6.53 14.04
C CYS A 148 14.39 6.83 14.34
N TRP A 149 13.73 7.67 13.52
CA TRP A 149 12.30 7.95 13.64
C TRP A 149 11.46 6.68 13.45
N PHE A 150 11.69 5.91 12.38
CA PHE A 150 10.95 4.67 12.11
C PHE A 150 11.15 3.62 13.20
N SER A 151 12.36 3.50 13.72
CA SER A 151 12.66 2.58 14.83
C SER A 151 11.98 3.00 16.11
N PHE A 152 11.98 4.29 16.42
CA PHE A 152 11.27 4.85 17.57
C PHE A 152 9.76 4.57 17.45
N GLU A 153 9.16 4.90 16.31
CA GLU A 153 7.75 4.67 16.01
C GLU A 153 7.38 3.18 16.17
N PHE A 154 8.19 2.28 15.60
CA PHE A 154 7.98 0.84 15.69
C PHE A 154 8.08 0.33 17.14
N LEU A 155 9.11 0.76 17.89
CA LEU A 155 9.31 0.34 19.27
C LEU A 155 8.20 0.83 20.20
N VAL A 156 7.72 2.05 20.00
CA VAL A 156 6.60 2.60 20.78
C VAL A 156 5.32 1.78 20.51
N ARG A 157 5.00 1.48 19.26
CA ARG A 157 3.86 0.63 18.89
C ARG A 157 4.01 -0.78 19.45
N LEU A 158 5.19 -1.39 19.31
CA LEU A 158 5.47 -2.71 19.86
C LEU A 158 5.33 -2.73 21.40
N GLY A 159 5.83 -1.68 22.07
CA GLY A 159 5.73 -1.52 23.53
C GLY A 159 4.29 -1.35 24.01
N ALA A 160 3.51 -0.54 23.30
CA ALA A 160 2.12 -0.22 23.62
C ALA A 160 1.13 -1.30 23.18
N SER A 161 1.50 -2.22 22.27
CA SER A 161 0.60 -3.26 21.75
C SER A 161 0.04 -4.15 22.86
N PRO A 162 -1.28 -4.46 22.82
CA PRO A 162 -1.93 -5.34 23.81
C PRO A 162 -1.48 -6.81 23.67
N SER A 163 -1.26 -7.28 22.44
CA SER A 163 -0.79 -8.63 22.13
C SER A 163 0.40 -8.58 21.18
N LYS A 164 1.55 -9.10 21.62
CA LYS A 164 2.77 -9.15 20.81
C LYS A 164 2.65 -10.09 19.62
N ALA A 165 1.96 -11.21 19.80
CA ALA A 165 1.77 -12.21 18.73
C ALA A 165 0.91 -11.66 17.59
N ASP A 166 -0.19 -10.97 17.92
CA ASP A 166 -1.08 -10.40 16.91
C ASP A 166 -0.45 -9.17 16.24
N PHE A 167 0.42 -8.45 16.97
CA PHE A 167 1.20 -7.35 16.41
C PHE A 167 2.05 -7.81 15.21
N PHE A 168 2.77 -8.92 15.30
CA PHE A 168 3.60 -9.45 14.20
C PHE A 168 2.79 -10.15 13.09
N LYS A 169 1.55 -10.56 13.36
CA LYS A 169 0.64 -11.09 12.32
C LYS A 169 0.04 -10.00 11.45
N ASN A 170 0.01 -8.76 11.94
CA ASN A 170 -0.51 -7.63 11.19
C ASN A 170 0.48 -7.24 10.09
N VAL A 171 0.01 -7.26 8.83
CA VAL A 171 0.82 -6.95 7.65
C VAL A 171 1.44 -5.55 7.73
N MET A 172 0.72 -4.54 8.27
CA MET A 172 1.22 -3.18 8.42
C MET A 172 2.44 -3.10 9.34
N ASN A 173 2.42 -3.84 10.45
CA ASN A 173 3.54 -3.89 11.39
C ASN A 173 4.73 -4.68 10.82
N LEU A 174 4.45 -5.71 10.01
CA LEU A 174 5.47 -6.45 9.28
C LEU A 174 6.19 -5.55 8.26
N ILE A 175 5.44 -4.72 7.53
CA ILE A 175 6.00 -3.72 6.60
C ILE A 175 6.91 -2.74 7.37
N ASP A 176 6.48 -2.24 8.53
CA ASP A 176 7.29 -1.35 9.36
C ASP A 176 8.61 -2.01 9.78
N PHE A 177 8.58 -3.27 10.17
CA PHE A 177 9.77 -4.04 10.53
C PHE A 177 10.71 -4.24 9.33
N VAL A 178 10.16 -4.69 8.19
CA VAL A 178 10.94 -4.91 6.95
C VAL A 178 11.58 -3.62 6.44
N ALA A 179 10.93 -2.46 6.62
CA ALA A 179 11.47 -1.18 6.21
C ALA A 179 12.72 -0.74 7.00
N ILE A 180 12.85 -1.19 8.24
CA ILE A 180 13.97 -0.85 9.15
C ILE A 180 15.12 -1.84 9.01
N LEU A 181 14.81 -3.12 8.76
CA LEU A 181 15.76 -4.22 8.76
C LEU A 181 16.99 -4.00 7.85
N PRO A 182 16.86 -3.51 6.60
CA PRO A 182 18.00 -3.34 5.69
C PRO A 182 19.09 -2.41 6.24
N TYR A 183 18.69 -1.35 6.93
CA TYR A 183 19.64 -0.42 7.52
C TYR A 183 20.48 -1.08 8.63
N PHE A 184 19.83 -1.80 9.55
CA PHE A 184 20.54 -2.48 10.64
C PHE A 184 21.44 -3.60 10.14
N VAL A 185 21.02 -4.32 9.09
CA VAL A 185 21.86 -5.34 8.46
C VAL A 185 23.07 -4.68 7.78
N ALA A 186 22.89 -3.58 7.06
CA ALA A 186 23.98 -2.83 6.43
C ALA A 186 24.96 -2.28 7.47
N LEU A 187 24.44 -1.70 8.55
CA LEU A 187 25.26 -1.19 9.66
C LEU A 187 26.04 -2.31 10.36
N GLY A 188 25.38 -3.45 10.62
CA GLY A 188 26.00 -4.62 11.22
C GLY A 188 27.12 -5.21 10.36
N THR A 189 26.94 -5.28 9.04
CA THR A 189 27.97 -5.74 8.11
C THR A 189 29.18 -4.79 8.06
N GLU A 190 28.93 -3.49 8.11
CA GLU A 190 30.01 -2.48 8.13
C GLU A 190 30.82 -2.55 9.45
N LEU A 191 30.14 -2.66 10.58
CA LEU A 191 30.81 -2.84 11.88
C LEU A 191 31.60 -4.15 11.96
N ALA A 192 31.08 -5.25 11.38
CA ALA A 192 31.80 -6.53 11.31
C ALA A 192 33.04 -6.43 10.42
N ARG A 193 32.96 -5.67 9.32
CA ARG A 193 34.09 -5.40 8.42
C ARG A 193 35.19 -4.61 9.12
N GLN A 194 34.84 -3.57 9.86
CA GLN A 194 35.80 -2.78 10.63
C GLN A 194 36.53 -3.60 11.73
N ARG A 195 35.85 -4.63 12.28
CA ARG A 195 36.42 -5.56 13.26
C ARG A 195 37.25 -6.68 12.66
N GLY A 196 37.42 -6.74 11.33
CA GLY A 196 38.25 -7.76 10.67
C GLY A 196 37.66 -9.17 10.63
N VAL A 197 36.37 -9.36 10.95
CA VAL A 197 35.71 -10.67 11.08
C VAL A 197 35.09 -11.17 9.78
N GLY A 198 35.10 -10.42 8.68
CA GLY A 198 34.34 -10.74 7.48
C GLY A 198 35.18 -11.07 6.25
N GLN A 199 34.81 -12.11 5.49
CA GLN A 199 35.34 -12.39 4.15
C GLN A 199 34.82 -11.33 3.15
N PRO A 200 35.70 -10.68 2.34
CA PRO A 200 35.34 -9.50 1.56
C PRO A 200 34.42 -9.77 0.36
N ALA A 201 34.39 -10.98 -0.19
CA ALA A 201 33.67 -11.27 -1.43
C ALA A 201 32.16 -11.46 -1.26
N MET A 202 31.68 -11.97 -0.12
CA MET A 202 30.26 -12.23 0.13
C MET A 202 29.49 -10.95 0.49
N SER A 203 30.18 -9.91 0.93
CA SER A 203 29.58 -8.67 1.40
C SER A 203 29.01 -7.78 0.30
N LEU A 204 29.60 -7.74 -0.89
CA LEU A 204 29.19 -6.82 -1.97
C LEU A 204 27.86 -7.21 -2.62
N ALA A 205 27.62 -8.50 -2.85
CA ALA A 205 26.35 -8.99 -3.40
C ALA A 205 25.20 -8.79 -2.41
N ILE A 206 25.44 -9.09 -1.13
CA ILE A 206 24.47 -8.88 -0.07
C ILE A 206 24.12 -7.41 0.09
N LEU A 207 25.11 -6.51 0.06
CA LEU A 207 24.90 -5.07 0.16
C LEU A 207 24.04 -4.53 -0.99
N ARG A 208 24.18 -5.06 -2.23
CA ARG A 208 23.32 -4.70 -3.36
C ARG A 208 21.87 -5.11 -3.12
N VAL A 209 21.64 -6.35 -2.65
CA VAL A 209 20.29 -6.84 -2.33
C VAL A 209 19.67 -6.03 -1.18
N ILE A 210 20.44 -5.71 -0.15
CA ILE A 210 19.99 -4.91 0.99
C ILE A 210 19.58 -3.50 0.53
N ARG A 211 20.33 -2.88 -0.39
CA ARG A 211 19.93 -1.59 -0.98
C ARG A 211 18.59 -1.69 -1.71
N LEU A 212 18.36 -2.77 -2.47
CA LEU A 212 17.08 -2.99 -3.14
C LEU A 212 15.92 -3.14 -2.14
N VAL A 213 16.13 -3.86 -1.04
CA VAL A 213 15.08 -4.04 0.00
C VAL A 213 14.65 -2.72 0.64
N ARG A 214 15.49 -1.68 0.63
CA ARG A 214 15.12 -0.34 1.13
C ARG A 214 13.90 0.25 0.42
N VAL A 215 13.59 -0.17 -0.82
CA VAL A 215 12.40 0.31 -1.56
C VAL A 215 11.10 -0.03 -0.83
N PHE A 216 11.07 -1.11 -0.04
CA PHE A 216 9.87 -1.52 0.71
C PHE A 216 9.39 -0.49 1.74
N ARG A 217 10.24 0.51 2.10
CA ARG A 217 9.82 1.62 2.96
C ARG A 217 8.66 2.44 2.38
N ILE A 218 8.45 2.41 1.05
CA ILE A 218 7.31 3.08 0.40
C ILE A 218 5.97 2.51 0.89
N PHE A 219 5.93 1.22 1.21
CA PHE A 219 4.70 0.58 1.70
C PHE A 219 4.30 1.06 3.10
N LYS A 220 5.18 1.73 3.86
CA LYS A 220 4.80 2.40 5.12
C LYS A 220 3.73 3.48 4.89
N LEU A 221 3.69 4.06 3.68
CA LEU A 221 2.67 5.05 3.31
C LEU A 221 1.26 4.46 3.34
N SER A 222 1.10 3.14 3.14
CA SER A 222 -0.21 2.47 3.17
C SER A 222 -0.91 2.60 4.53
N ARG A 223 -0.17 2.72 5.62
CA ARG A 223 -0.73 2.95 6.96
C ARG A 223 -1.46 4.29 7.08
N HIS A 224 -0.96 5.30 6.39
CA HIS A 224 -1.47 6.68 6.46
C HIS A 224 -2.46 7.03 5.35
N SER A 225 -2.74 6.09 4.44
CA SER A 225 -3.67 6.28 3.31
C SER A 225 -4.76 5.21 3.31
N LYS A 226 -6.00 5.62 3.59
CA LYS A 226 -7.18 4.73 3.54
C LYS A 226 -7.35 4.14 2.13
N GLY A 227 -7.13 4.92 1.09
CA GLY A 227 -7.19 4.44 -0.30
C GLY A 227 -6.23 3.30 -0.60
N LEU A 228 -4.98 3.35 -0.08
CA LEU A 228 -4.03 2.25 -0.23
C LEU A 228 -4.43 0.99 0.57
N GLN A 229 -5.08 1.17 1.72
CA GLN A 229 -5.62 0.04 2.50
C GLN A 229 -6.78 -0.63 1.77
N ILE A 230 -7.71 0.15 1.21
CA ILE A 230 -8.82 -0.35 0.37
C ILE A 230 -8.25 -1.09 -0.84
N LEU A 231 -7.25 -0.51 -1.53
CA LEU A 231 -6.59 -1.17 -2.65
C LEU A 231 -5.97 -2.52 -2.25
N GLY A 232 -5.31 -2.58 -1.09
CA GLY A 232 -4.75 -3.82 -0.54
C GLY A 232 -5.84 -4.87 -0.23
N GLN A 233 -6.98 -4.46 0.32
CA GLN A 233 -8.13 -5.34 0.56
C GLN A 233 -8.73 -5.84 -0.75
N THR A 234 -8.90 -4.96 -1.73
CA THR A 234 -9.39 -5.30 -3.08
C THR A 234 -8.51 -6.33 -3.76
N LEU A 235 -7.18 -6.08 -3.77
CA LEU A 235 -6.22 -7.03 -4.35
C LEU A 235 -6.31 -8.39 -3.66
N ARG A 236 -6.38 -8.40 -2.33
CA ARG A 236 -6.52 -9.65 -1.56
C ARG A 236 -7.83 -10.39 -1.87
N ALA A 237 -8.94 -9.68 -2.01
CA ALA A 237 -10.23 -10.26 -2.35
C ALA A 237 -10.25 -10.80 -3.79
N SER A 238 -9.51 -10.14 -4.70
CA SER A 238 -9.43 -10.50 -6.13
C SER A 238 -8.24 -11.40 -6.46
N MET A 239 -7.58 -12.00 -5.47
CA MET A 239 -6.39 -12.86 -5.71
C MET A 239 -6.68 -14.06 -6.61
N ARG A 240 -7.90 -14.59 -6.59
CA ARG A 240 -8.33 -15.70 -7.43
C ARG A 240 -8.37 -15.29 -8.90
N GLU A 241 -8.98 -14.15 -9.19
CA GLU A 241 -9.13 -13.57 -10.52
C GLU A 241 -7.78 -13.14 -11.08
N LEU A 242 -6.94 -12.52 -10.24
CA LEU A 242 -5.56 -12.16 -10.59
C LEU A 242 -4.70 -13.40 -10.86
N GLY A 243 -4.85 -14.45 -10.06
CA GLY A 243 -4.15 -15.72 -10.28
C GLY A 243 -4.55 -16.37 -11.62
N LEU A 244 -5.83 -16.32 -11.94
CA LEU A 244 -6.36 -16.81 -13.22
C LEU A 244 -5.80 -15.98 -14.39
N LEU A 245 -5.75 -14.65 -14.27
CA LEU A 245 -5.17 -13.75 -15.27
C LEU A 245 -3.70 -14.11 -15.53
N ILE A 246 -2.90 -14.22 -14.46
CA ILE A 246 -1.46 -14.54 -14.59
C ILE A 246 -1.27 -15.91 -15.25
N PHE A 247 -2.10 -16.88 -14.89
CA PHE A 247 -2.04 -18.23 -15.45
C PHE A 247 -2.32 -18.23 -16.97
N PHE A 248 -3.41 -17.57 -17.41
CA PHE A 248 -3.73 -17.48 -18.85
C PHE A 248 -2.71 -16.64 -19.61
N LEU A 249 -2.22 -15.56 -19.01
CA LEU A 249 -1.14 -14.75 -19.58
C LEU A 249 0.11 -15.60 -19.79
N PHE A 250 0.52 -16.39 -18.81
CA PHE A 250 1.68 -17.26 -18.90
C PHE A 250 1.53 -18.31 -20.03
N ILE A 251 0.36 -18.96 -20.12
CA ILE A 251 0.07 -19.90 -21.23
C ILE A 251 0.16 -19.17 -22.58
N GLY A 252 -0.44 -18.00 -22.69
CA GLY A 252 -0.41 -17.18 -23.90
C GLY A 252 1.01 -16.78 -24.29
N VAL A 253 1.82 -16.36 -23.32
CA VAL A 253 3.24 -16.03 -23.54
C VAL A 253 4.00 -17.21 -24.11
N VAL A 254 3.89 -18.40 -23.54
CA VAL A 254 4.57 -19.60 -24.03
C VAL A 254 4.09 -19.98 -25.45
N LEU A 255 2.78 -19.93 -25.68
CA LEU A 255 2.18 -20.27 -26.97
C LEU A 255 2.63 -19.32 -28.09
N PHE A 256 2.45 -18.00 -27.88
CA PHE A 256 2.77 -16.99 -28.89
C PHE A 256 4.26 -16.81 -29.09
N SER A 257 5.08 -16.98 -28.07
CA SER A 257 6.54 -16.97 -28.19
C SER A 257 7.06 -18.13 -29.05
N SER A 258 6.48 -19.32 -28.86
CA SER A 258 6.82 -20.48 -29.68
C SER A 258 6.37 -20.27 -31.10
N ALA A 259 5.15 -19.78 -31.32
CA ALA A 259 4.60 -19.55 -32.64
C ALA A 259 5.38 -18.48 -33.41
N VAL A 260 5.75 -17.35 -32.80
CA VAL A 260 6.54 -16.30 -33.46
C VAL A 260 7.98 -16.75 -33.74
N TYR A 261 8.57 -17.50 -32.79
CA TYR A 261 9.93 -18.03 -33.01
C TYR A 261 9.97 -18.89 -34.27
N PHE A 262 9.08 -19.83 -34.44
CA PHE A 262 9.03 -20.67 -35.64
C PHE A 262 8.63 -19.89 -36.92
N ALA A 263 7.80 -18.87 -36.80
CA ALA A 263 7.43 -18.02 -37.94
C ALA A 263 8.56 -17.09 -38.39
N GLU A 264 9.50 -16.74 -37.50
CA GLU A 264 10.64 -15.83 -37.79
C GLU A 264 11.98 -16.58 -38.01
N VAL A 265 12.00 -17.92 -37.90
CA VAL A 265 13.21 -18.73 -38.04
C VAL A 265 13.95 -18.44 -39.37
N ASP A 266 13.19 -18.23 -40.45
CA ASP A 266 13.72 -17.91 -41.79
C ASP A 266 13.76 -16.38 -42.06
N GLY A 267 13.51 -15.56 -41.03
CA GLY A 267 13.48 -14.11 -41.11
C GLY A 267 14.85 -13.46 -41.03
N PRO A 268 14.92 -12.12 -41.01
CA PRO A 268 16.16 -11.37 -40.91
C PRO A 268 16.93 -11.73 -39.63
N PRO A 269 18.27 -11.86 -39.66
CA PRO A 269 19.08 -12.23 -38.51
C PRO A 269 18.97 -11.22 -37.32
N ASP A 270 18.61 -9.97 -37.63
CA ASP A 270 18.49 -8.90 -36.64
C ASP A 270 17.09 -8.81 -35.95
N SER A 271 16.21 -9.78 -36.22
CA SER A 271 14.83 -9.76 -35.70
C SER A 271 14.71 -9.92 -34.15
N GLY A 272 15.79 -10.34 -33.48
CA GLY A 272 15.82 -10.56 -32.04
C GLY A 272 15.18 -11.87 -31.56
N PHE A 273 14.49 -12.63 -32.43
CA PHE A 273 13.84 -13.90 -32.10
C PHE A 273 14.82 -15.08 -32.14
N THR A 274 15.86 -15.03 -31.30
CA THR A 274 16.95 -16.03 -31.32
C THR A 274 16.57 -17.35 -30.62
N SER A 275 15.60 -17.34 -29.74
CA SER A 275 15.11 -18.51 -29.01
C SER A 275 13.70 -18.29 -28.47
N ILE A 276 12.98 -19.38 -28.12
CA ILE A 276 11.65 -19.28 -27.51
C ILE A 276 11.69 -18.45 -26.20
N PRO A 277 12.65 -18.66 -25.26
CA PRO A 277 12.76 -17.80 -24.08
C PRO A 277 13.06 -16.32 -24.38
N ALA A 278 13.87 -16.02 -25.42
CA ALA A 278 14.10 -14.64 -25.83
C ALA A 278 12.82 -13.97 -26.36
N SER A 279 11.97 -14.75 -27.05
CA SER A 279 10.67 -14.30 -27.55
C SER A 279 9.62 -14.07 -26.46
N PHE A 280 9.83 -14.55 -25.21
CA PHE A 280 8.93 -14.27 -24.07
C PHE A 280 8.80 -12.77 -23.82
N TRP A 281 9.89 -12.03 -23.91
CA TRP A 281 9.88 -10.59 -23.76
C TRP A 281 8.91 -9.92 -24.73
N TRP A 282 9.03 -10.23 -26.01
CA TRP A 282 8.14 -9.71 -27.03
C TRP A 282 6.67 -10.08 -26.77
N ALA A 283 6.39 -11.34 -26.42
CA ALA A 283 5.03 -11.80 -26.18
C ALA A 283 4.40 -11.10 -24.97
N VAL A 284 5.15 -10.96 -23.86
CA VAL A 284 4.68 -10.21 -22.69
C VAL A 284 4.38 -8.76 -23.07
N VAL A 285 5.31 -8.08 -23.70
CA VAL A 285 5.19 -6.67 -24.09
C VAL A 285 4.01 -6.45 -25.06
N THR A 286 3.76 -7.40 -25.96
CA THR A 286 2.64 -7.34 -26.91
C THR A 286 1.31 -7.64 -26.23
N MET A 287 1.21 -8.73 -25.46
CA MET A 287 -0.04 -9.12 -24.76
C MET A 287 -0.48 -8.10 -23.71
N THR A 288 0.49 -7.46 -23.02
CA THR A 288 0.20 -6.40 -22.05
C THR A 288 -0.03 -5.03 -22.69
N THR A 289 -0.01 -4.93 -24.01
CA THR A 289 -0.21 -3.69 -24.78
C THR A 289 0.83 -2.59 -24.55
N VAL A 290 2.01 -2.93 -24.03
CA VAL A 290 3.12 -1.98 -23.80
C VAL A 290 3.76 -1.57 -25.12
N GLY A 291 4.16 -2.53 -25.97
CA GLY A 291 4.63 -2.30 -27.34
C GLY A 291 5.90 -1.46 -27.45
N TYR A 292 7.00 -1.79 -26.80
CA TYR A 292 8.26 -1.02 -26.89
C TYR A 292 8.80 -0.90 -28.30
N GLY A 293 8.53 -1.88 -29.17
CA GLY A 293 9.03 -1.86 -30.58
C GLY A 293 10.49 -2.26 -30.74
N ASP A 294 11.15 -2.70 -29.70
CA ASP A 294 12.51 -3.23 -29.69
C ASP A 294 12.62 -4.58 -30.41
N MET A 295 11.55 -5.36 -30.41
CA MET A 295 11.36 -6.59 -31.15
C MET A 295 10.02 -6.55 -31.88
N ALA A 296 10.02 -6.83 -33.18
CA ALA A 296 8.81 -6.90 -33.99
C ALA A 296 8.95 -7.94 -35.12
N PRO A 297 7.92 -8.76 -35.37
CA PRO A 297 7.95 -9.75 -36.41
C PRO A 297 8.05 -9.11 -37.82
N ALA A 298 9.00 -9.56 -38.61
CA ALA A 298 9.27 -9.06 -39.98
C ALA A 298 8.54 -9.88 -41.05
N THR A 299 8.42 -11.20 -40.84
CA THR A 299 7.80 -12.12 -41.80
C THR A 299 6.27 -11.98 -41.84
N MET A 300 5.66 -12.41 -42.90
CA MET A 300 4.20 -12.42 -43.03
C MET A 300 3.54 -13.35 -41.98
N GLY A 301 4.15 -14.52 -41.75
CA GLY A 301 3.70 -15.47 -40.72
C GLY A 301 3.80 -14.87 -39.32
N GLY A 302 4.95 -14.23 -39.01
CA GLY A 302 5.13 -13.56 -37.72
C GLY A 302 4.17 -12.41 -37.49
N LYS A 303 3.81 -11.63 -38.52
CA LYS A 303 2.80 -10.56 -38.43
C LYS A 303 1.38 -11.10 -38.13
N ILE A 304 1.02 -12.26 -38.71
CA ILE A 304 -0.26 -12.93 -38.39
C ILE A 304 -0.27 -13.38 -36.92
N VAL A 305 0.80 -14.06 -36.49
CA VAL A 305 0.94 -14.47 -35.08
C VAL A 305 0.88 -13.26 -34.14
N GLY A 306 1.56 -12.15 -34.50
CA GLY A 306 1.55 -10.91 -33.72
C GLY A 306 0.15 -10.30 -33.59
N SER A 307 -0.62 -10.30 -34.67
CA SER A 307 -2.00 -9.80 -34.66
C SER A 307 -2.90 -10.64 -33.73
N LEU A 308 -2.78 -11.97 -33.80
CA LEU A 308 -3.51 -12.86 -32.91
C LEU A 308 -3.08 -12.70 -31.44
N CYS A 309 -1.77 -12.54 -31.20
CA CYS A 309 -1.20 -12.28 -29.89
C CYS A 309 -1.77 -10.99 -29.26
N ALA A 310 -1.84 -9.92 -30.05
CA ALA A 310 -2.40 -8.63 -29.60
C ALA A 310 -3.88 -8.76 -29.21
N ILE A 311 -4.70 -9.41 -30.04
CA ILE A 311 -6.12 -9.64 -29.76
C ILE A 311 -6.29 -10.50 -28.51
N ALA A 312 -5.57 -11.62 -28.40
CA ALA A 312 -5.61 -12.51 -27.26
C ALA A 312 -5.19 -11.80 -25.96
N GLY A 313 -4.17 -10.94 -26.03
CA GLY A 313 -3.72 -10.14 -24.89
C GLY A 313 -4.80 -9.21 -24.35
N VAL A 314 -5.45 -8.44 -25.24
CA VAL A 314 -6.55 -7.54 -24.87
C VAL A 314 -7.70 -8.31 -24.22
N LEU A 315 -8.11 -9.44 -24.80
CA LEU A 315 -9.20 -10.27 -24.26
C LEU A 315 -8.84 -10.84 -22.88
N THR A 316 -7.59 -11.31 -22.72
CA THR A 316 -7.13 -11.89 -21.44
C THR A 316 -7.16 -10.86 -20.31
N ILE A 317 -6.76 -9.61 -20.57
CA ILE A 317 -6.76 -8.54 -19.57
C ILE A 317 -8.17 -8.02 -19.30
N SER A 318 -9.03 -7.92 -20.32
CA SER A 318 -10.35 -7.32 -20.20
C SER A 318 -11.34 -8.16 -19.35
N LEU A 319 -11.14 -9.46 -19.24
CA LEU A 319 -12.06 -10.35 -18.53
C LEU A 319 -12.04 -10.14 -17.00
N PRO A 320 -10.91 -10.10 -16.28
CA PRO A 320 -10.90 -9.96 -14.83
C PRO A 320 -11.07 -8.51 -14.34
N VAL A 321 -10.86 -7.51 -15.19
CA VAL A 321 -10.92 -6.08 -14.81
C VAL A 321 -12.28 -5.69 -14.22
N PRO A 322 -13.44 -6.05 -14.77
CA PRO A 322 -14.75 -5.68 -14.21
C PRO A 322 -14.95 -6.24 -12.80
N VAL A 323 -14.45 -7.45 -12.50
CA VAL A 323 -14.55 -8.07 -11.17
C VAL A 323 -13.69 -7.32 -10.16
N ILE A 324 -12.46 -6.94 -10.54
CA ILE A 324 -11.57 -6.16 -9.68
C ILE A 324 -12.17 -4.78 -9.39
N VAL A 325 -12.72 -4.11 -10.41
CA VAL A 325 -13.40 -2.81 -10.26
C VAL A 325 -14.63 -2.93 -9.37
N SER A 326 -15.43 -3.98 -9.52
CA SER A 326 -16.60 -4.24 -8.67
C SER A 326 -16.18 -4.45 -7.20
N ASN A 327 -15.14 -5.25 -6.94
CA ASN A 327 -14.60 -5.45 -5.59
C ASN A 327 -14.05 -4.14 -5.00
N PHE A 328 -13.35 -3.33 -5.81
CA PHE A 328 -12.87 -2.03 -5.36
C PHE A 328 -14.02 -1.10 -5.00
N SER A 329 -15.04 -0.98 -5.86
CA SER A 329 -16.21 -0.16 -5.60
C SER A 329 -16.94 -0.61 -4.33
N TYR A 330 -17.10 -1.93 -4.12
CA TYR A 330 -17.69 -2.49 -2.93
C TYR A 330 -16.94 -2.06 -1.64
N PHE A 331 -15.62 -2.23 -1.59
CA PHE A 331 -14.82 -1.86 -0.41
C PHE A 331 -14.77 -0.34 -0.21
N TYR A 332 -14.73 0.43 -1.29
CA TYR A 332 -14.73 1.89 -1.22
C TYR A 332 -16.03 2.43 -0.64
N HIS A 333 -17.18 1.99 -1.15
CA HIS A 333 -18.49 2.41 -0.62
C HIS A 333 -18.67 1.99 0.83
N ARG A 334 -18.28 0.77 1.17
CA ARG A 334 -18.35 0.28 2.55
C ARG A 334 -17.55 1.13 3.52
N GLU A 335 -16.35 1.58 3.14
CA GLU A 335 -15.52 2.43 3.99
C GLU A 335 -16.12 3.84 4.12
N THR A 336 -16.60 4.41 3.01
CA THR A 336 -17.22 5.75 2.99
C THR A 336 -18.52 5.77 3.79
N GLU A 337 -19.39 4.79 3.61
CA GLU A 337 -20.63 4.67 4.40
C GLU A 337 -20.35 4.46 5.90
N GLY A 338 -19.29 3.72 6.24
CA GLY A 338 -18.82 3.56 7.62
C GLY A 338 -18.35 4.87 8.26
N GLU A 339 -17.69 5.73 7.49
CA GLU A 339 -17.28 7.07 7.94
C GLU A 339 -18.47 8.00 8.15
N ASP A 340 -19.43 7.99 7.23
CA ASP A 340 -20.63 8.82 7.32
C ASP A 340 -21.50 8.40 8.52
N MET A 341 -21.68 7.10 8.77
CA MET A 341 -22.39 6.63 9.96
C MET A 341 -21.69 7.01 11.28
N GLY A 342 -20.37 7.08 11.32
CA GLY A 342 -19.60 7.58 12.45
C GLY A 342 -19.74 9.10 12.68
N ARG A 343 -20.06 9.85 11.63
CA ARG A 343 -20.22 11.30 11.64
C ARG A 343 -21.60 11.75 12.11
N TYR A 344 -22.65 10.98 11.77
CA TYR A 344 -24.01 11.26 12.24
C TYR A 344 -24.20 10.75 13.65
N ARG A 345 -23.98 11.63 14.63
CA ARG A 345 -24.41 11.39 15.99
C ARG A 345 -25.93 11.54 16.01
N HIS A 346 -26.66 10.45 16.26
CA HIS A 346 -28.10 10.51 16.44
C HIS A 346 -28.42 11.55 17.50
N VAL A 347 -29.00 12.66 17.08
CA VAL A 347 -29.75 13.51 17.98
C VAL A 347 -31.00 12.71 18.33
N ALA A 348 -31.07 12.22 19.56
CA ALA A 348 -32.28 11.60 20.05
C ALA A 348 -33.41 12.61 19.89
N THR A 349 -34.21 12.48 18.84
CA THR A 349 -35.46 13.21 18.72
C THR A 349 -36.34 12.72 19.86
N GLN A 350 -36.64 13.60 20.82
CA GLN A 350 -37.68 13.33 21.80
C GLN A 350 -38.93 12.84 21.06
N PRO A 351 -39.55 11.74 21.49
CA PRO A 351 -40.78 11.27 20.86
C PRO A 351 -41.81 12.40 20.88
N CYS A 352 -42.41 12.64 19.70
CA CYS A 352 -43.40 13.72 19.52
C CYS A 352 -44.69 13.55 20.33
N CYS A 353 -44.82 12.46 21.09
CA CYS A 353 -45.88 12.23 22.01
C CYS A 353 -45.31 12.03 23.41
N PRO A 354 -45.56 12.91 24.37
CA PRO A 354 -45.32 12.58 25.77
C PRO A 354 -46.20 11.38 26.17
N PRO A 355 -45.69 10.42 26.97
CA PRO A 355 -46.51 9.35 27.46
C PRO A 355 -47.71 9.97 28.21
N GLU A 356 -48.92 9.53 27.89
CA GLU A 356 -50.14 9.93 28.59
C GLU A 356 -49.90 9.73 30.09
N ALA A 357 -49.87 10.88 30.80
CA ALA A 357 -49.84 10.87 32.23
C ALA A 357 -51.22 10.37 32.72
N PRO A 358 -51.28 9.52 33.77
CA PRO A 358 -52.54 9.11 34.35
C PRO A 358 -53.28 10.34 34.85
N GLU A 359 -54.56 10.43 34.52
CA GLU A 359 -55.50 11.50 34.92
C GLU A 359 -55.44 11.79 36.42
N GLY A 360 -55.03 13.01 36.76
CA GLY A 360 -54.99 13.53 38.09
C GLY A 360 -55.01 15.05 38.09
N LYS A 361 -56.22 15.63 38.02
CA LYS A 361 -56.68 16.98 38.50
C LYS A 361 -55.81 18.22 38.23
N ALA A 362 -56.34 19.02 37.32
CA ALA A 362 -56.49 20.50 37.31
C ALA A 362 -55.49 21.38 38.10
N ASN A 363 -54.78 22.28 37.40
CA ASN A 363 -55.00 23.74 37.39
C ASN A 363 -53.85 24.46 36.63
N GLY A 364 -54.23 25.25 35.67
CA GLY A 364 -53.79 26.65 35.54
C GLY A 364 -52.49 26.96 34.80
N LEU A 365 -52.66 27.64 33.67
CA LEU A 365 -51.88 28.78 33.14
C LEU A 365 -50.58 28.57 32.33
N VAL A 366 -50.72 28.98 31.05
CA VAL A 366 -49.89 29.91 30.28
C VAL A 366 -48.59 29.44 29.63
N GLY A 367 -48.60 29.35 28.31
CA GLY A 367 -47.81 30.09 27.36
C GLY A 367 -46.31 29.79 27.28
N GLY A 368 -45.86 29.39 26.08
CA GLY A 368 -44.44 29.47 25.75
C GLY A 368 -44.10 28.81 24.44
N SER A 369 -44.19 29.62 23.37
CA SER A 369 -43.66 29.36 22.04
C SER A 369 -42.18 28.98 22.07
N GLY A 370 -41.81 27.78 21.56
CA GLY A 370 -40.41 27.36 21.40
C GLY A 370 -40.05 27.24 19.92
N LYS A 371 -39.22 28.13 19.47
CA LYS A 371 -38.68 28.20 18.12
C LYS A 371 -37.69 27.04 17.88
N HIS A 372 -37.83 26.41 16.70
CA HIS A 372 -36.83 25.53 16.12
C HIS A 372 -35.55 26.33 15.83
N LEU A 373 -34.42 25.84 16.28
CA LEU A 373 -33.08 26.22 15.81
C LEU A 373 -32.40 24.94 15.33
N VAL A 374 -32.25 24.85 14.00
CA VAL A 374 -31.32 23.93 13.33
C VAL A 374 -29.97 24.60 13.42
N THR A 375 -29.00 23.91 14.02
CA THR A 375 -27.60 24.35 13.98
C THR A 375 -26.80 23.25 13.31
N GLU A 376 -26.33 23.56 12.10
CA GLU A 376 -25.24 22.87 11.43
C GLU A 376 -23.93 23.22 12.12
N VAL A 377 -23.12 22.21 12.40
CA VAL A 377 -21.67 22.35 12.64
C VAL A 377 -20.94 21.32 11.82
#